data_8b58e095ffc513d26f775030a14d5d06
#
_entry.id   8b58e095ffc513d26f775030a14d5d06
#
_cell.length_a   1.000
_cell.length_b   1.000
_cell.length_c   1.000
_cell.angle_alpha   90.00
_cell.angle_beta   90.00
_cell.angle_gamma   90.00
#
_symmetry.space_group_name_H-M   'P 1'
#
loop_
_entity.id
_entity.type
_entity.pdbx_description
1 polymer ?
#
loop_
_entity_poly.entity_id
_entity_poly.type
_entity_poly.pdbx_seq_one_letter_code
_entity_poly.pdbx_strand_id
1 'polypeptide(L)' 'NADLEEVLADIRRWYRVEIRVNVDPAQYALTGKIPRDFSLAQVIDLLEAITDLELVMPDEKTLIVNKKQ' A
#
# COMPACT_ATOMS: atom_id res chain seq x y z
N ASN A 1 -5.57 -15.32 -2.81
CA ASN A 1 -5.46 -14.04 -3.50
C ASN A 1 -5.70 -12.90 -2.54
N ALA A 2 -4.74 -12.04 -2.41
CA ALA A 2 -4.88 -10.83 -1.62
C ALA A 2 -5.30 -9.69 -2.54
N ASP A 3 -6.24 -8.87 -2.10
CA ASP A 3 -6.55 -7.65 -2.81
C ASP A 3 -5.83 -6.48 -2.15
N LEU A 4 -5.93 -5.31 -2.74
CA LEU A 4 -5.24 -4.14 -2.21
C LEU A 4 -5.68 -3.82 -0.78
N GLU A 5 -6.96 -4.00 -0.48
CA GLU A 5 -7.47 -3.73 0.85
C GLU A 5 -6.78 -4.59 1.90
N GLU A 6 -6.58 -5.86 1.60
CA GLU A 6 -5.93 -6.79 2.51
C GLU A 6 -4.46 -6.42 2.69
N VAL A 7 -3.78 -6.07 1.61
CA VAL A 7 -2.39 -5.64 1.67
C VAL A 7 -2.25 -4.38 2.51
N LEU A 8 -3.14 -3.41 2.32
CA LEU A 8 -3.09 -2.17 3.10
C LEU A 8 -3.36 -2.42 4.58
N ALA A 9 -4.26 -3.36 4.90
CA ALA A 9 -4.53 -3.72 6.29
C ALA A 9 -3.28 -4.32 6.93
N ASP A 10 -2.54 -5.15 6.20
CA ASP A 10 -1.29 -5.72 6.70
C ASP A 10 -0.25 -4.64 6.93
N ILE A 11 -0.12 -3.70 6.00
CA ILE A 11 0.83 -2.60 6.16
C ILE A 11 0.51 -1.80 7.42
N ARG A 12 -0.75 -1.48 7.62
CA ARG A 12 -1.17 -0.72 8.80
C ARG A 12 -0.81 -1.47 10.08
N ARG A 13 -1.00 -2.78 10.07
CA ARG A 13 -0.72 -3.60 11.24
C ARG A 13 0.77 -3.74 11.51
N TRP A 14 1.55 -3.96 10.45
CA TRP A 14 2.98 -4.23 10.61
C TRP A 14 3.80 -2.99 10.87
N TYR A 15 3.44 -1.87 10.25
CA TYR A 15 4.22 -0.64 10.31
C TYR A 15 3.58 0.44 11.16
N ARG A 16 2.37 0.18 11.65
CA ARG A 16 1.64 1.10 12.55
C ARG A 16 1.48 2.49 11.94
N VAL A 17 1.11 2.52 10.68
CA VAL A 17 0.83 3.77 10.00
C VAL A 17 -0.67 3.93 9.78
N GLU A 18 -1.12 5.16 9.70
CA GLU A 18 -2.48 5.46 9.31
C GLU A 18 -2.53 5.51 7.78
N ILE A 19 -3.50 4.85 7.20
CA ILE A 19 -3.62 4.79 5.74
C ILE A 19 -4.90 5.47 5.31
N ARG A 20 -4.75 6.40 4.38
CA ARG A 20 -5.87 7.08 3.74
C ARG A 20 -5.93 6.63 2.29
N VAL A 21 -7.05 6.01 1.92
CA VAL A 21 -7.20 5.43 0.58
C VAL A 21 -8.19 6.27 -0.20
N ASN A 22 -7.72 6.87 -1.29
CA ASN A 22 -8.54 7.72 -2.15
C ASN A 22 -8.93 6.99 -3.44
N VAL A 23 -8.80 5.68 -3.46
CA VAL A 23 -9.20 4.82 -4.59
C VAL A 23 -10.04 3.68 -4.04
N ASP A 24 -10.71 2.97 -4.92
CA ASP A 24 -11.48 1.79 -4.53
C ASP A 24 -10.52 0.59 -4.48
N PRO A 25 -10.13 0.12 -3.30
CA PRO A 25 -9.18 -0.98 -3.22
C PRO A 25 -9.70 -2.28 -3.81
N ALA A 26 -11.03 -2.43 -3.93
CA ALA A 26 -11.60 -3.63 -4.52
C ALA A 26 -11.32 -3.75 -6.02
N GLN A 27 -10.93 -2.64 -6.66
CA GLN A 27 -10.59 -2.67 -8.08
C GLN A 27 -9.18 -3.18 -8.34
N TYR A 28 -8.39 -3.41 -7.30
CA TYR A 28 -7.00 -3.81 -7.43
C TYR A 28 -6.82 -5.20 -6.84
N ALA A 29 -6.66 -6.19 -7.71
CA ALA A 29 -6.33 -7.55 -7.29
C ALA A 29 -4.82 -7.73 -7.38
N LEU A 30 -4.22 -8.09 -6.26
CA LEU A 30 -2.77 -8.29 -6.19
C LEU A 30 -2.47 -9.76 -6.00
N THR A 31 -1.41 -10.24 -6.63
CA THR A 31 -0.96 -11.61 -6.47
C THR A 31 0.32 -11.63 -5.66
N GLY A 32 0.46 -12.65 -4.81
CA GLY A 32 1.63 -12.80 -3.97
C GLY A 32 1.46 -12.10 -2.63
N LYS A 33 2.51 -12.18 -1.84
CA LYS A 33 2.53 -11.60 -0.51
C LYS A 33 3.69 -10.64 -0.39
N ILE A 34 3.52 -9.62 0.45
CA ILE A 34 4.59 -8.69 0.76
C ILE A 34 5.50 -9.35 1.80
N PRO A 35 6.81 -9.44 1.54
CA PRO A 35 7.72 -9.98 2.55
C PRO A 35 7.74 -9.11 3.81
N ARG A 36 7.76 -9.76 4.96
CA ARG A 36 7.73 -9.05 6.23
C ARG A 36 9.00 -8.27 6.52
N ASP A 37 10.10 -8.66 5.89
CA ASP A 37 11.38 -8.01 6.11
C ASP A 37 11.58 -6.79 5.22
N PHE A 38 10.59 -6.45 4.40
CA PHE A 38 10.63 -5.23 3.62
C PHE A 38 10.46 -4.02 4.53
N SER A 39 11.22 -2.96 4.26
CA SER A 39 10.93 -1.68 4.88
C SER A 39 9.67 -1.08 4.25
N LEU A 40 9.08 -0.10 4.91
CA LEU A 40 7.89 0.56 4.37
C LEU A 40 8.20 1.19 3.01
N ALA A 41 9.38 1.79 2.86
CA ALA A 41 9.78 2.37 1.58
C ALA A 41 9.84 1.31 0.48
N GLN A 42 10.33 0.11 0.79
CA GLN A 42 10.37 -0.97 -0.18
C GLN A 42 8.98 -1.45 -0.56
N VAL A 43 8.07 -1.49 0.40
CA VAL A 43 6.67 -1.87 0.13
C VAL A 43 6.01 -0.84 -0.77
N ILE A 44 6.24 0.44 -0.50
CA ILE A 44 5.69 1.51 -1.33
C ILE A 44 6.22 1.40 -2.76
N ASP A 45 7.52 1.19 -2.92
CA ASP A 45 8.11 1.04 -4.25
C ASP A 45 7.53 -0.16 -4.98
N LEU A 46 7.34 -1.26 -4.28
CA LEU A 46 6.76 -2.46 -4.88
C LEU A 46 5.34 -2.20 -5.36
N LEU A 47 4.51 -1.59 -4.52
CA LEU A 47 3.13 -1.31 -4.88
C LEU A 47 3.04 -0.35 -6.06
N GLU A 48 3.91 0.66 -6.11
CA GLU A 48 3.91 1.59 -7.23
C GLU A 48 4.38 0.92 -8.51
N ALA A 49 5.22 -0.11 -8.40
CA ALA A 49 5.72 -0.83 -9.57
C ALA A 49 4.68 -1.76 -10.18
N ILE A 50 3.81 -2.35 -9.35
CA ILE A 50 2.85 -3.34 -9.82
C ILE A 50 1.43 -2.80 -9.99
N THR A 51 1.21 -1.54 -9.64
CA THR A 51 -0.09 -0.90 -9.80
C THR A 51 0.11 0.47 -10.43
N ASP A 52 -1.00 1.12 -10.77
CA ASP A 52 -0.95 2.51 -11.23
C ASP A 52 -1.25 3.49 -10.11
N LEU A 53 -0.95 3.09 -8.89
CA LEU A 53 -1.20 3.91 -7.71
C LEU A 53 0.00 4.79 -7.39
N GLU A 54 -0.29 5.90 -6.75
CA GLU A 54 0.71 6.78 -6.18
C GLU A 54 0.56 6.75 -4.67
N LEU A 55 1.64 6.40 -4.00
CA LEU A 55 1.65 6.31 -2.55
C LEU A 55 2.56 7.40 -2.00
N VAL A 56 2.00 8.25 -1.15
CA VAL A 56 2.73 9.37 -0.56
C VAL A 56 2.68 9.30 0.95
N MET A 57 3.75 9.71 1.59
CA MET A 57 3.82 9.81 3.04
C MET A 57 4.09 11.27 3.41
N PRO A 58 3.06 12.03 3.79
CA PRO A 58 3.28 13.41 4.24
C PRO A 58 4.03 13.48 5.56
N ASP A 59 3.98 12.41 6.35
CA ASP A 59 4.75 12.30 7.59
C ASP A 59 5.06 10.83 7.85
N GLU A 60 5.75 10.55 8.96
CA GLU A 60 6.21 9.19 9.25
C GLU A 60 5.09 8.23 9.61
N LYS A 61 3.91 8.73 9.88
CA LYS A 61 2.82 7.90 10.39
C LYS A 61 1.62 7.83 9.45
N THR A 62 1.66 8.53 8.34
CA THR A 62 0.51 8.60 7.43
C THR A 62 0.92 8.21 6.03
N LEU A 63 0.15 7.31 5.45
CA LEU A 63 0.32 6.89 4.06
C LEU A 63 -0.95 7.22 3.30
N ILE A 64 -0.82 7.91 2.19
CA ILE A 64 -1.95 8.28 1.34
C ILE A 64 -1.84 7.53 0.02
N VAL A 65 -2.90 6.84 -0.35
CA VAL A 65 -2.95 6.05 -1.58
C VAL A 65 -3.88 6.76 -2.56
N ASN A 66 -3.30 7.23 -3.65
CA ASN A 66 -4.02 7.92 -4.72
C ASN A 66 -3.83 7.16 -6.02
N LYS A 67 -4.71 7.47 -6.98
CA LYS A 67 -4.53 6.96 -8.32
C LYS A 67 -3.54 7.87 -9.06
N LYS A 68 -2.57 7.24 -9.69
CA LYS A 68 -1.59 7.97 -10.49
C LYS A 68 -2.23 8.47 -11.78
N GLN A 69 -2.00 9.71 -12.11
CA GLN A 69 -2.51 10.30 -13.34
C GLN A 69 -1.50 10.26 -14.46
#